data_08d084b7d55928442928ad921e662a48
#
_entry.id   08d084b7d55928442928ad921e662a48
#
_cell.length_a   1.000
_cell.length_b   1.000
_cell.length_c   1.000
_cell.angle_alpha   90.00
_cell.angle_beta   90.00
_cell.angle_gamma   90.00
#
_symmetry.space_group_name_H-M   'P 1'
#
loop_
_entity.id
_entity.type
_entity.pdbx_description
1 polymer ?
#
loop_
_entity_poly.entity_id
_entity_poly.type
_entity_poly.pdbx_seq_one_letter_code
_entity_poly.pdbx_strand_id
1 'polypeptide(L)'
;MKDLLPLLDKLGLTGMRTHLPEIMNLANEQSTDGIYTILTRLLEVECEYKKSRSLHYRLRLARLPTIKLLSETSQAKLVEDIDIRKVIDNHKNIMLIGGAGSAKTHLAIGLAFAAIEKSYRVRFYTLNELATQLLKARMHNYEINFMDSVKRFNLIVIDEL
;
A
#
# COMPACT_ATOMS: atom_id res chain seq x y z
N MET A 1 28.66 -6.42 -19.70
CA MET A 1 27.76 -5.42 -19.12
C MET A 1 26.84 -4.73 -20.14
N LYS A 2 27.35 -4.38 -21.34
CA LYS A 2 26.53 -3.63 -22.33
C LYS A 2 25.25 -4.36 -22.76
N ASP A 3 25.22 -5.69 -22.76
CA ASP A 3 24.10 -6.50 -23.21
C ASP A 3 23.08 -6.82 -22.09
N LEU A 4 23.50 -6.69 -20.80
CA LEU A 4 22.67 -7.00 -19.66
C LEU A 4 21.67 -5.87 -19.33
N LEU A 5 22.10 -4.62 -19.41
CA LEU A 5 21.26 -3.47 -19.09
C LEU A 5 19.97 -3.39 -19.94
N PRO A 6 20.01 -3.57 -21.26
CA PRO A 6 18.81 -3.61 -22.08
C PRO A 6 17.85 -4.75 -21.74
N LEU A 7 18.37 -5.88 -21.27
CA LEU A 7 17.54 -7.02 -20.84
C LEU A 7 16.84 -6.71 -19.52
N LEU A 8 17.53 -6.10 -18.57
CA LEU A 8 16.91 -5.66 -17.30
C LEU A 8 15.80 -4.63 -17.54
N ASP A 9 16.00 -3.70 -18.47
CA ASP A 9 14.97 -2.74 -18.88
C ASP A 9 13.76 -3.43 -19.51
N LYS A 10 13.99 -4.34 -20.44
CA LYS A 10 12.93 -5.10 -21.10
C LYS A 10 12.11 -5.93 -20.13
N LEU A 11 12.73 -6.48 -19.11
CA LEU A 11 12.08 -7.26 -18.06
C LEU A 11 11.49 -6.39 -16.93
N GLY A 12 11.70 -5.07 -16.96
CA GLY A 12 11.24 -4.16 -15.92
C GLY A 12 11.91 -4.38 -14.56
N LEU A 13 13.16 -4.86 -14.56
CA LEU A 13 13.97 -5.13 -13.36
C LEU A 13 14.76 -3.88 -12.96
N THR A 14 14.03 -2.83 -12.59
CA THR A 14 14.59 -1.49 -12.35
C THR A 14 15.50 -1.46 -11.12
N GLY A 15 15.15 -2.20 -10.05
CA GLY A 15 15.97 -2.29 -8.86
C GLY A 15 17.33 -2.93 -9.15
N MET A 16 17.35 -4.06 -9.84
CA MET A 16 18.59 -4.70 -10.31
C MET A 16 19.44 -3.77 -11.16
N ARG A 17 18.82 -3.10 -12.13
CA ARG A 17 19.53 -2.18 -13.03
C ARG A 17 20.24 -1.08 -12.26
N THR A 18 19.56 -0.49 -11.28
CA THR A 18 20.09 0.64 -10.51
C THR A 18 21.29 0.24 -9.65
N HIS A 19 21.23 -0.93 -9.01
CA HIS A 19 22.26 -1.37 -8.06
C HIS A 19 23.31 -2.31 -8.66
N LEU A 20 23.16 -2.73 -9.93
CA LEU A 20 24.10 -3.61 -10.61
C LEU A 20 25.56 -3.15 -10.53
N PRO A 21 25.92 -1.86 -10.78
CA PRO A 21 27.31 -1.41 -10.73
C PRO A 21 27.93 -1.56 -9.34
N GLU A 22 27.19 -1.23 -8.30
CA GLU A 22 27.63 -1.32 -6.92
C GLU A 22 27.87 -2.78 -6.49
N ILE A 23 26.90 -3.67 -6.79
CA ILE A 23 27.00 -5.09 -6.46
C ILE A 23 28.15 -5.76 -7.21
N MET A 24 28.39 -5.40 -8.47
CA MET A 24 29.52 -5.93 -9.25
C MET A 24 30.87 -5.47 -8.72
N ASN A 25 30.99 -4.26 -8.23
CA ASN A 25 32.23 -3.76 -7.60
C ASN A 25 32.56 -4.53 -6.31
N LEU A 26 31.55 -4.74 -5.46
CA LEU A 26 31.69 -5.52 -4.22
C LEU A 26 32.05 -6.99 -4.48
N ALA A 27 31.60 -7.56 -5.59
CA ALA A 27 31.87 -8.96 -5.94
C ALA A 27 33.31 -9.21 -6.44
N ASN A 28 33.95 -8.20 -7.01
CA ASN A 28 35.34 -8.32 -7.47
C ASN A 28 36.35 -8.42 -6.32
N GLU A 29 35.95 -8.11 -5.10
CA GLU A 29 36.80 -8.13 -3.91
C GLU A 29 36.75 -9.45 -3.13
N GLN A 30 35.81 -10.35 -3.42
CA GLN A 30 35.62 -11.61 -2.66
C GLN A 30 35.43 -12.82 -3.57
N SER A 31 36.28 -13.82 -3.39
CA SER A 31 36.45 -15.02 -4.20
C SER A 31 35.31 -16.05 -4.15
N THR A 32 35.23 -16.89 -5.16
CA THR A 32 34.64 -18.23 -5.39
C THR A 32 33.13 -18.47 -5.21
N ASP A 33 32.42 -17.86 -4.27
CA ASP A 33 30.95 -17.95 -4.17
C ASP A 33 30.24 -16.83 -4.97
N GLY A 34 31.00 -16.14 -5.83
CA GLY A 34 30.66 -14.83 -6.40
C GLY A 34 29.33 -14.79 -7.15
N ILE A 35 29.04 -15.78 -8.01
CA ILE A 35 27.85 -15.71 -8.90
C ILE A 35 26.55 -15.87 -8.12
N TYR A 36 26.46 -16.83 -7.22
CA TYR A 36 25.28 -17.04 -6.39
C TYR A 36 25.00 -15.86 -5.48
N THR A 37 26.03 -15.33 -4.84
CA THR A 37 25.93 -14.17 -3.94
C THR A 37 25.49 -12.92 -4.71
N ILE A 38 26.06 -12.70 -5.90
CA ILE A 38 25.68 -11.57 -6.76
C ILE A 38 24.21 -11.69 -7.19
N LEU A 39 23.79 -12.85 -7.68
CA LEU A 39 22.43 -13.08 -8.13
C LEU A 39 21.44 -12.94 -6.99
N THR A 40 21.73 -13.50 -5.82
CA THR A 40 20.88 -13.38 -4.63
C THR A 40 20.69 -11.91 -4.25
N ARG A 41 21.77 -11.16 -4.17
CA ARG A 41 21.72 -9.74 -3.82
C ARG A 41 20.96 -8.89 -4.83
N LEU A 42 21.16 -9.15 -6.13
CA LEU A 42 20.39 -8.50 -7.19
C LEU A 42 18.90 -8.81 -7.10
N LEU A 43 18.54 -10.06 -6.82
CA LEU A 43 17.13 -10.46 -6.65
C LEU A 43 16.51 -9.84 -5.39
N GLU A 44 17.24 -9.78 -4.29
CA GLU A 44 16.80 -9.13 -3.05
C GLU A 44 16.49 -7.65 -3.28
N VAL A 45 17.39 -6.92 -3.91
CA VAL A 45 17.22 -5.50 -4.23
C VAL A 45 16.01 -5.28 -5.16
N GLU A 46 15.81 -6.15 -6.14
CA GLU A 46 14.64 -6.07 -7.02
C GLU A 46 13.33 -6.35 -6.27
N CYS A 47 13.33 -7.32 -5.35
CA CYS A 47 12.18 -7.60 -4.49
C CYS A 47 11.84 -6.41 -3.59
N GLU A 48 12.83 -5.78 -2.98
CA GLU A 48 12.64 -4.59 -2.14
C GLU A 48 12.13 -3.41 -2.96
N TYR A 49 12.71 -3.18 -4.13
CA TYR A 49 12.26 -2.14 -5.06
C TYR A 49 10.78 -2.33 -5.44
N LYS A 50 10.38 -3.55 -5.81
CA LYS A 50 9.00 -3.88 -6.16
C LYS A 50 8.05 -3.73 -4.97
N LYS A 51 8.46 -4.14 -3.78
CA LYS A 51 7.68 -3.95 -2.54
C LYS A 51 7.44 -2.47 -2.27
N SER A 52 8.49 -1.67 -2.29
CA SER A 52 8.42 -0.23 -2.07
C SER A 52 7.52 0.46 -3.10
N ARG A 53 7.74 0.19 -4.39
CA ARG A 53 6.91 0.73 -5.48
C ARG A 53 5.43 0.35 -5.32
N SER A 54 5.15 -0.90 -4.97
CA SER A 54 3.80 -1.39 -4.73
C SER A 54 3.13 -0.73 -3.53
N LEU A 55 3.89 -0.49 -2.43
CA LEU A 55 3.43 0.24 -1.26
C LEU A 55 3.06 1.68 -1.62
N HIS A 56 3.96 2.40 -2.29
CA HIS A 56 3.71 3.78 -2.73
C HIS A 56 2.48 3.89 -3.65
N TYR A 57 2.31 2.92 -4.55
CA TYR A 57 1.13 2.87 -5.41
C TYR A 57 -0.17 2.72 -4.59
N ARG A 58 -0.20 1.79 -3.61
CA ARG A 58 -1.37 1.59 -2.74
C ARG A 58 -1.66 2.80 -1.86
N LEU A 59 -0.63 3.44 -1.29
CA LEU A 59 -0.79 4.68 -0.52
C LEU A 59 -1.43 5.79 -1.35
N ARG A 60 -0.96 5.98 -2.57
CA ARG A 60 -1.54 6.97 -3.48
C ARG A 60 -2.99 6.66 -3.85
N LEU A 61 -3.33 5.37 -4.07
CA LEU A 61 -4.70 4.95 -4.33
C LEU A 61 -5.61 5.17 -3.14
N ALA A 62 -5.11 5.00 -1.93
CA ALA A 62 -5.91 5.09 -0.71
C ALA A 62 -6.45 6.50 -0.45
N ARG A 63 -5.76 7.55 -0.91
CA ARG A 63 -6.13 8.97 -0.67
C ARG A 63 -6.35 9.26 0.81
N LEU A 64 -5.48 8.75 1.66
CA LEU A 64 -5.51 9.11 3.07
C LEU A 64 -5.23 10.61 3.23
N PRO A 65 -5.99 11.34 4.07
CA PRO A 65 -5.79 12.79 4.28
C PRO A 65 -4.44 13.09 4.93
N THR A 66 -3.92 12.16 5.69
CA THR A 66 -2.58 12.19 6.29
C THR A 66 -2.10 10.75 6.50
N ILE A 67 -0.80 10.55 6.64
CA ILE A 67 -0.25 9.25 7.05
C ILE A 67 0.00 9.34 8.55
N LYS A 68 -0.68 8.49 9.32
CA LYS A 68 -0.48 8.37 10.76
C LYS A 68 -0.35 6.91 11.15
N LEU A 69 0.67 6.62 11.95
CA LEU A 69 0.85 5.29 12.51
C LEU A 69 -0.08 5.11 13.72
N LEU A 70 -0.56 3.89 13.93
CA LEU A 70 -1.37 3.56 15.11
C LEU A 70 -0.64 3.91 16.41
N SER A 71 0.69 3.70 16.45
CA SER A 71 1.54 4.01 17.60
C SER A 71 1.57 5.49 18.00
N GLU A 72 1.20 6.38 17.08
CA GLU A 72 1.18 7.84 17.32
C GLU A 72 -0.12 8.32 17.99
N THR A 73 -1.07 7.42 18.19
CA THR A 73 -2.39 7.75 18.74
C THR A 73 -2.46 7.35 20.21
N SER A 74 -2.88 8.26 21.08
CA SER A 74 -3.09 8.00 22.52
C SER A 74 -4.09 6.85 22.79
N GLN A 75 -4.93 6.52 21.82
CA GLN A 75 -5.95 5.48 21.88
C GLN A 75 -5.59 4.23 21.05
N ALA A 76 -4.32 4.06 20.64
CA ALA A 76 -3.85 2.90 19.88
C ALA A 76 -4.26 1.56 20.51
N LYS A 77 -4.26 1.49 21.84
CA LYS A 77 -4.67 0.30 22.61
C LYS A 77 -6.09 -0.18 22.29
N LEU A 78 -7.01 0.71 21.89
CA LEU A 78 -8.39 0.32 21.57
C LEU A 78 -8.50 -0.55 20.31
N VAL A 79 -7.50 -0.51 19.46
CA VAL A 79 -7.46 -1.24 18.18
C VAL A 79 -6.26 -2.18 18.09
N GLU A 80 -5.47 -2.30 19.17
CA GLU A 80 -4.25 -3.13 19.21
C GLU A 80 -4.57 -4.61 18.95
N ASP A 81 -5.70 -5.09 19.49
CA ASP A 81 -6.16 -6.47 19.31
C ASP A 81 -6.85 -6.71 17.95
N ILE A 82 -7.03 -5.67 17.15
CA ILE A 82 -7.70 -5.80 15.85
C ILE A 82 -6.71 -6.35 14.81
N ASP A 83 -6.82 -7.63 14.51
CA ASP A 83 -6.16 -8.19 13.32
C ASP A 83 -6.90 -7.75 12.05
N ILE A 84 -6.42 -6.67 11.45
CA ILE A 84 -7.03 -6.09 10.24
C ILE A 84 -7.11 -7.08 9.08
N ARG A 85 -6.20 -8.06 9.01
CA ARG A 85 -6.26 -9.13 8.02
C ARG A 85 -7.51 -9.98 8.21
N LYS A 86 -7.74 -10.46 9.44
CA LYS A 86 -8.95 -11.24 9.77
C LYS A 86 -10.24 -10.46 9.55
N VAL A 87 -10.22 -9.16 9.76
CA VAL A 87 -11.38 -8.30 9.49
C VAL A 87 -11.70 -8.30 8.00
N ILE A 88 -10.70 -8.06 7.16
CA ILE A 88 -10.86 -7.98 5.71
C ILE A 88 -11.22 -9.34 5.12
N ASP A 89 -10.47 -10.39 5.45
CA ASP A 89 -10.64 -11.73 4.87
C ASP A 89 -11.99 -12.38 5.27
N ASN A 90 -12.51 -12.03 6.46
CA ASN A 90 -13.83 -12.47 6.91
C ASN A 90 -14.97 -11.48 6.61
N HIS A 91 -14.71 -10.46 5.78
CA HIS A 91 -15.70 -9.46 5.38
C HIS A 91 -16.42 -8.77 6.57
N LYS A 92 -15.69 -8.52 7.67
CA LYS A 92 -16.21 -7.85 8.85
C LYS A 92 -16.12 -6.34 8.71
N ASN A 93 -17.04 -5.64 9.40
CA ASN A 93 -17.01 -4.18 9.49
C ASN A 93 -16.49 -3.72 10.85
N ILE A 94 -15.82 -2.57 10.88
CA ILE A 94 -15.42 -1.88 12.10
C ILE A 94 -16.19 -0.57 12.14
N MET A 95 -16.82 -0.27 13.29
CA MET A 95 -17.47 1.00 13.55
C MET A 95 -16.79 1.68 14.73
N LEU A 96 -16.28 2.90 14.51
CA LEU A 96 -15.64 3.71 15.53
C LEU A 96 -16.64 4.79 16.00
N ILE A 97 -17.12 4.66 17.24
CA ILE A 97 -18.11 5.57 17.83
C ILE A 97 -17.46 6.34 18.98
N GLY A 98 -17.72 7.64 19.06
CA GLY A 98 -17.22 8.51 20.13
C GLY A 98 -17.44 9.98 19.84
N GLY A 99 -17.24 10.82 20.84
CA GLY A 99 -17.41 12.28 20.75
C GLY A 99 -16.37 12.96 19.84
N ALA A 100 -16.54 14.27 19.64
CA ALA A 100 -15.54 15.07 18.93
C ALA A 100 -14.19 15.01 19.65
N GLY A 101 -13.09 14.96 18.89
CA GLY A 101 -11.74 14.88 19.45
C GLY A 101 -11.32 13.49 19.99
N SER A 102 -12.17 12.46 19.90
CA SER A 102 -11.87 11.11 20.39
C SER A 102 -10.96 10.29 19.46
N ALA A 103 -10.18 10.93 18.59
CA ALA A 103 -9.21 10.32 17.69
C ALA A 103 -9.74 9.25 16.71
N LYS A 104 -11.06 9.18 16.44
CA LYS A 104 -11.67 8.19 15.52
C LYS A 104 -11.03 8.19 14.14
N THR A 105 -10.92 9.37 13.54
CA THR A 105 -10.27 9.54 12.22
C THR A 105 -8.82 9.04 12.23
N HIS A 106 -8.08 9.33 13.29
CA HIS A 106 -6.71 8.84 13.44
C HIS A 106 -6.63 7.31 13.54
N LEU A 107 -7.53 6.70 14.32
CA LEU A 107 -7.61 5.24 14.41
C LEU A 107 -8.00 4.61 13.07
N ALA A 108 -8.98 5.20 12.37
CA ALA A 108 -9.40 4.74 11.05
C ALA A 108 -8.26 4.81 10.03
N ILE A 109 -7.50 5.91 10.02
CA ILE A 109 -6.32 6.09 9.15
C ILE A 109 -5.23 5.08 9.51
N GLY A 110 -4.96 4.86 10.80
CA GLY A 110 -3.97 3.89 11.26
C GLY A 110 -4.32 2.45 10.86
N LEU A 111 -5.59 2.04 11.00
CA LEU A 111 -6.08 0.73 10.53
C LEU A 111 -5.98 0.61 9.00
N ALA A 112 -6.31 1.68 8.28
CA ALA A 112 -6.15 1.75 6.83
C ALA A 112 -4.69 1.57 6.41
N PHE A 113 -3.77 2.27 7.08
CA PHE A 113 -2.33 2.14 6.83
C PHE A 113 -1.83 0.72 7.11
N ALA A 114 -2.21 0.13 8.25
CA ALA A 114 -1.86 -1.26 8.57
C ALA A 114 -2.38 -2.27 7.52
N ALA A 115 -3.55 -2.02 6.92
CA ALA A 115 -4.05 -2.83 5.80
C ALA A 115 -3.20 -2.65 4.53
N ILE A 116 -2.78 -1.42 4.23
CA ILE A 116 -1.92 -1.11 3.07
C ILE A 116 -0.57 -1.82 3.18
N GLU A 117 0.06 -1.83 4.37
CA GLU A 117 1.31 -2.55 4.64
C GLU A 117 1.15 -4.06 4.41
N LYS A 118 -0.01 -4.62 4.75
CA LYS A 118 -0.37 -6.02 4.48
C LYS A 118 -0.80 -6.27 3.02
N SER A 119 -0.54 -5.31 2.13
CA SER A 119 -0.78 -5.39 0.70
C SER A 119 -2.24 -5.31 0.25
N TYR A 120 -3.16 -4.94 1.12
CA TYR A 120 -4.54 -4.67 0.74
C TYR A 120 -4.70 -3.33 0.02
N ARG A 121 -5.67 -3.25 -0.88
CA ARG A 121 -6.08 -2.01 -1.53
C ARG A 121 -7.12 -1.34 -0.65
N VAL A 122 -6.81 -0.12 -0.21
CA VAL A 122 -7.66 0.68 0.66
C VAL A 122 -8.14 1.93 -0.06
N ARG A 123 -9.31 2.41 0.28
CA ARG A 123 -9.81 3.71 -0.15
C ARG A 123 -10.43 4.45 1.00
N PHE A 124 -10.02 5.69 1.18
CA PHE A 124 -10.61 6.62 2.16
C PHE A 124 -11.55 7.58 1.44
N TYR A 125 -12.69 7.82 2.06
CA TYR A 125 -13.68 8.82 1.68
C TYR A 125 -14.19 9.54 2.93
N THR A 126 -14.52 10.82 2.80
CA THR A 126 -15.54 11.39 3.66
C THR A 126 -16.91 10.97 3.12
N LEU A 127 -17.93 10.93 3.98
CA LEU A 127 -19.32 10.58 3.54
C LEU A 127 -19.76 11.52 2.42
N ASN A 128 -19.44 12.80 2.55
CA ASN A 128 -19.81 13.84 1.58
C ASN A 128 -19.15 13.62 0.20
N GLU A 129 -17.87 13.25 0.18
CA GLU A 129 -17.16 12.91 -1.05
C GLU A 129 -17.76 11.68 -1.74
N LEU A 130 -18.05 10.63 -0.97
CA LEU A 130 -18.63 9.39 -1.50
C LEU A 130 -20.03 9.67 -2.11
N ALA A 131 -20.89 10.38 -1.36
CA ALA A 131 -22.22 10.77 -1.82
C ALA A 131 -22.14 11.62 -3.10
N THR A 132 -21.27 12.60 -3.13
CA THR A 132 -21.08 13.47 -4.30
C THR A 132 -20.63 12.69 -5.53
N GLN A 133 -19.68 11.75 -5.37
CA GLN A 133 -19.22 10.90 -6.47
C GLN A 133 -20.32 9.97 -6.96
N LEU A 134 -21.13 9.40 -6.07
CA LEU A 134 -22.24 8.55 -6.43
C LEU A 134 -23.33 9.33 -7.20
N LEU A 135 -23.69 10.52 -6.73
CA LEU A 135 -24.65 11.40 -7.41
C LEU A 135 -24.16 11.77 -8.81
N LYS A 136 -22.90 12.16 -8.96
CA LYS A 136 -22.29 12.45 -10.27
C LYS A 136 -22.33 11.22 -11.19
N ALA A 137 -22.01 10.05 -10.67
CA ALA A 137 -22.07 8.81 -11.42
C ALA A 137 -23.47 8.54 -11.95
N ARG A 138 -24.48 8.78 -11.12
CA ARG A 138 -25.90 8.65 -11.49
C ARG A 138 -26.32 9.64 -12.55
N MET A 139 -25.98 10.93 -12.37
CA MET A 139 -26.31 11.99 -13.34
C MET A 139 -25.72 11.76 -14.73
N HIS A 140 -24.58 11.10 -14.81
CA HIS A 140 -23.85 10.85 -16.06
C HIS A 140 -23.94 9.39 -16.54
N ASN A 141 -24.83 8.57 -15.96
CA ASN A 141 -25.09 7.17 -16.34
C ASN A 141 -23.86 6.25 -16.30
N TYR A 142 -22.91 6.48 -15.36
CA TYR A 142 -21.76 5.58 -15.16
C TYR A 142 -21.72 4.93 -13.77
N GLU A 143 -22.86 4.78 -13.10
CA GLU A 143 -23.00 4.20 -11.76
C GLU A 143 -22.37 2.80 -11.67
N ILE A 144 -22.59 1.96 -12.67
CA ILE A 144 -22.06 0.59 -12.73
C ILE A 144 -20.52 0.64 -12.71
N ASN A 145 -19.93 1.49 -13.54
CA ASN A 145 -18.47 1.63 -13.61
C ASN A 145 -17.89 2.17 -12.30
N PHE A 146 -18.61 3.10 -11.65
CA PHE A 146 -18.21 3.61 -10.33
C PHE A 146 -18.24 2.50 -9.29
N MET A 147 -19.35 1.75 -9.18
CA MET A 147 -19.46 0.63 -8.25
C MET A 147 -18.39 -0.45 -8.49
N ASP A 148 -18.11 -0.77 -9.75
CA ASP A 148 -17.05 -1.72 -10.09
C ASP A 148 -15.65 -1.20 -9.73
N SER A 149 -15.43 0.11 -9.78
CA SER A 149 -14.20 0.72 -9.29
C SER A 149 -14.07 0.61 -7.77
N VAL A 150 -15.17 0.78 -7.03
CA VAL A 150 -15.23 0.66 -5.57
C VAL A 150 -15.01 -0.78 -5.12
N LYS A 151 -15.59 -1.76 -5.80
CA LYS A 151 -15.41 -3.20 -5.52
C LYS A 151 -13.95 -3.69 -5.64
N ARG A 152 -13.07 -2.92 -6.29
CA ARG A 152 -11.63 -3.28 -6.41
C ARG A 152 -10.85 -3.04 -5.14
N PHE A 153 -11.42 -2.34 -4.16
CA PHE A 153 -10.79 -2.12 -2.86
C PHE A 153 -11.17 -3.23 -1.88
N ASN A 154 -10.20 -3.64 -1.07
CA ASN A 154 -10.40 -4.65 -0.04
C ASN A 154 -10.97 -4.02 1.25
N LEU A 155 -10.66 -2.74 1.47
CA LEU A 155 -11.14 -1.97 2.61
C LEU A 155 -11.55 -0.57 2.15
N ILE A 156 -12.73 -0.15 2.58
CA ILE A 156 -13.21 1.22 2.39
C ILE A 156 -13.35 1.84 3.77
N VAL A 157 -12.77 3.01 3.95
CA VAL A 157 -12.91 3.84 5.15
C VAL A 157 -13.84 4.99 4.81
N ILE A 158 -14.90 5.16 5.61
CA ILE A 158 -15.83 6.29 5.49
C ILE A 158 -15.76 7.07 6.81
N ASP A 159 -15.40 8.33 6.72
CA ASP A 159 -15.28 9.25 7.84
C ASP A 159 -16.35 10.35 7.76
N GLU A 160 -16.58 11.03 8.88
CA GLU A 160 -17.58 12.10 8.99
C GLU A 160 -19.01 11.61 8.68
N LEU A 161 -19.38 10.51 9.35
CA LEU A 161 -20.73 9.94 9.30
C LEU A 161 -21.72 10.78 10.14
#